data_77563cf292c9d22fef8e45a11def66b8
#
_entry.id   77563cf292c9d22fef8e45a11def66b8
#
_cell.length_a   1.000
_cell.length_b   1.000
_cell.length_c   1.000
_cell.angle_alpha   90.00
_cell.angle_beta   90.00
_cell.angle_gamma   90.00
#
_symmetry.space_group_name_H-M   'P 1'
#
loop_
_entity.id
_entity.type
_entity.pdbx_description
1 polymer ?
#
loop_
_entity_poly.entity_id
_entity_poly.type
_entity_poly.pdbx_seq_one_letter_code
_entity_poly.pdbx_strand_id
1 'polypeptide(L)'
;MSKTQRIGLFIVGDYNCNEISQYASLAEKTGYDSIWIAEDMGFRDAMVPLASLAVSTKRIKLGTGILPIYYRSPALNAMTAATLDELSGGRLILGLGSGAPRFLTAQGITSNKQLDALREYIEITRRLLRGDSVRYEGRFHNLTDVKLSFKPQRDKIPIYLAARRERMLQLAGETADGVFVSDGFCTESYIRWARENVRDGVKKAGRSLQDFDFSCAVLLSVAVNHDEAKERVKPAVLTVLSRGYLDPFLEMWGLRVSDITPARQAWSRGNISLACKETPDALIDGSAIYGTPDECKVRMAKFRASGVELPVIRPIGPNLKSIVELAANW
;
A
#
# COMPACT_ATOMS: atom_id res chain seq x y z
N MET A 1 -7.77 -21.54 16.77
CA MET A 1 -6.35 -21.21 16.48
C MET A 1 -6.22 -19.71 16.43
N SER A 2 -5.37 -19.14 17.27
CA SER A 2 -5.04 -17.69 17.23
C SER A 2 -4.58 -17.35 15.80
N LYS A 3 -5.22 -16.39 15.13
CA LYS A 3 -4.66 -15.81 13.90
C LYS A 3 -3.30 -15.25 14.30
N THR A 4 -2.22 -15.86 13.82
CA THR A 4 -0.86 -15.33 13.97
C THR A 4 -0.90 -13.86 13.58
N GLN A 5 -0.30 -13.00 14.40
CA GLN A 5 -0.28 -11.56 14.12
C GLN A 5 0.53 -11.33 12.85
N ARG A 6 -0.16 -11.10 11.73
CA ARG A 6 0.46 -10.85 10.43
C ARG A 6 1.08 -9.45 10.41
N ILE A 7 2.23 -9.32 9.78
CA ILE A 7 2.91 -8.05 9.52
C ILE A 7 3.53 -8.07 8.12
N GLY A 8 3.45 -6.96 7.41
CA GLY A 8 4.09 -6.77 6.11
C GLY A 8 5.23 -5.75 6.18
N LEU A 9 6.16 -5.84 5.24
CA LEU A 9 7.22 -4.85 5.02
C LEU A 9 6.93 -4.04 3.76
N PHE A 10 6.99 -2.73 3.83
CA PHE A 10 6.78 -1.82 2.70
C PHE A 10 8.07 -1.15 2.27
N ILE A 11 8.51 -1.41 1.06
CA ILE A 11 9.68 -0.80 0.44
C ILE A 11 9.23 0.27 -0.55
N VAL A 12 9.65 1.50 -0.28
CA VAL A 12 9.35 2.70 -1.10
C VAL A 12 10.63 3.49 -1.28
N GLY A 13 10.94 3.89 -2.50
CA GLY A 13 12.01 4.84 -2.79
C GLY A 13 13.29 4.21 -3.32
N ASP A 14 14.43 4.72 -2.89
CA ASP A 14 15.72 4.61 -3.60
C ASP A 14 16.53 3.34 -3.33
N TYR A 15 15.94 2.31 -2.72
CA TYR A 15 16.67 1.07 -2.46
C TYR A 15 17.02 0.36 -3.77
N ASN A 16 18.28 -0.06 -3.90
CA ASN A 16 18.70 -0.90 -5.03
C ASN A 16 18.21 -2.35 -4.86
N CYS A 17 18.25 -3.14 -5.94
CA CYS A 17 17.72 -4.50 -5.91
C CYS A 17 18.41 -5.42 -4.89
N ASN A 18 19.71 -5.21 -4.61
CA ASN A 18 20.43 -5.98 -3.60
C ASN A 18 19.95 -5.64 -2.18
N GLU A 19 19.72 -4.36 -1.88
CA GLU A 19 19.15 -3.93 -0.60
C GLU A 19 17.74 -4.49 -0.42
N ILE A 20 16.90 -4.41 -1.45
CA ILE A 20 15.54 -4.99 -1.43
C ILE A 20 15.62 -6.49 -1.12
N SER A 21 16.53 -7.23 -1.76
CA SER A 21 16.73 -8.66 -1.52
C SER A 21 17.21 -8.95 -0.09
N GLN A 22 18.08 -8.12 0.47
CA GLN A 22 18.52 -8.25 1.87
C GLN A 22 17.36 -8.03 2.85
N TYR A 23 16.54 -7.00 2.63
CA TYR A 23 15.36 -6.75 3.48
C TYR A 23 14.31 -7.84 3.35
N ALA A 24 14.08 -8.37 2.15
CA ALA A 24 13.16 -9.48 1.94
C ALA A 24 13.60 -10.75 2.66
N SER A 25 14.89 -11.08 2.56
CA SER A 25 15.49 -12.23 3.26
C SER A 25 15.37 -12.08 4.78
N LEU A 26 15.62 -10.87 5.31
CA LEU A 26 15.47 -10.58 6.72
C LEU A 26 14.00 -10.70 7.15
N ALA A 27 13.08 -10.08 6.41
CA ALA A 27 11.65 -10.15 6.69
C ALA A 27 11.13 -11.60 6.68
N GLU A 28 11.54 -12.42 5.70
CA GLU A 28 11.18 -13.84 5.66
C GLU A 28 11.75 -14.60 6.86
N LYS A 29 13.01 -14.34 7.24
CA LYS A 29 13.67 -14.99 8.37
C LYS A 29 12.99 -14.65 9.70
N THR A 30 12.54 -13.42 9.85
CA THR A 30 11.88 -12.91 11.06
C THR A 30 10.37 -13.15 11.07
N GLY A 31 9.79 -13.79 10.06
CA GLY A 31 8.41 -14.25 10.06
C GLY A 31 7.38 -13.25 9.52
N TYR A 32 7.81 -12.27 8.74
CA TYR A 32 6.86 -11.39 8.05
C TYR A 32 5.96 -12.18 7.09
N ASP A 33 4.69 -11.79 7.04
CA ASP A 33 3.69 -12.37 6.14
C ASP A 33 3.94 -11.98 4.68
N SER A 34 4.36 -10.73 4.45
CA SER A 34 4.46 -10.18 3.11
C SER A 34 5.49 -9.06 2.97
N ILE A 35 6.02 -8.87 1.76
CA ILE A 35 6.80 -7.71 1.37
C ILE A 35 6.12 -7.01 0.19
N TRP A 36 6.05 -5.69 0.23
CA TRP A 36 5.35 -4.85 -0.74
C TRP A 36 6.32 -3.87 -1.38
N ILE A 37 6.34 -3.85 -2.71
CA ILE A 37 7.19 -2.93 -3.47
C ILE A 37 6.32 -1.88 -4.14
N ALA A 38 6.61 -0.60 -3.86
CA ALA A 38 5.91 0.51 -4.49
C ALA A 38 6.39 0.71 -5.94
N GLU A 39 5.45 1.09 -6.82
CA GLU A 39 5.78 1.55 -8.16
C GLU A 39 5.42 3.04 -8.30
N ASP A 40 6.40 3.88 -8.08
CA ASP A 40 6.31 5.33 -8.29
C ASP A 40 7.27 5.72 -9.43
N MET A 41 6.80 6.55 -10.36
CA MET A 41 7.63 7.00 -11.49
C MET A 41 8.90 7.71 -11.00
N GLY A 42 10.04 7.33 -11.60
CA GLY A 42 11.35 7.83 -11.22
C GLY A 42 12.10 6.94 -10.22
N PHE A 43 11.41 5.97 -9.60
CA PHE A 43 12.04 4.91 -8.82
C PHE A 43 12.16 3.62 -9.64
N ARG A 44 12.46 2.52 -8.98
CA ARG A 44 12.57 1.21 -9.65
C ARG A 44 11.19 0.66 -9.97
N ASP A 45 11.08 -0.02 -11.11
CA ASP A 45 9.93 -0.86 -11.43
C ASP A 45 9.66 -1.87 -10.32
N ALA A 46 8.40 -2.15 -10.01
CA ALA A 46 8.08 -3.06 -8.91
C ALA A 46 8.20 -4.54 -9.31
N MET A 47 7.92 -4.87 -10.58
CA MET A 47 7.84 -6.27 -11.02
C MET A 47 9.22 -6.92 -11.12
N VAL A 48 10.27 -6.14 -11.50
CA VAL A 48 11.64 -6.66 -11.63
C VAL A 48 12.23 -7.09 -10.27
N PRO A 49 12.23 -6.26 -9.21
CA PRO A 49 12.62 -6.72 -7.88
C PRO A 49 11.77 -7.88 -7.37
N LEU A 50 10.44 -7.85 -7.56
CA LEU A 50 9.56 -8.94 -7.11
C LEU A 50 9.90 -10.26 -7.80
N ALA A 51 10.30 -10.26 -9.09
CA ALA A 51 10.78 -11.47 -9.78
C ALA A 51 12.08 -11.99 -9.15
N SER A 52 13.02 -11.11 -8.78
CA SER A 52 14.22 -11.50 -8.03
C SER A 52 13.87 -12.12 -6.67
N LEU A 53 12.90 -11.51 -5.94
CA LEU A 53 12.44 -12.04 -4.66
C LEU A 53 11.70 -13.37 -4.80
N ALA A 54 11.00 -13.59 -5.90
CA ALA A 54 10.31 -14.85 -6.18
C ALA A 54 11.26 -16.06 -6.16
N VAL A 55 12.47 -15.89 -6.65
CA VAL A 55 13.49 -16.96 -6.66
C VAL A 55 14.36 -16.99 -5.40
N SER A 56 14.58 -15.84 -4.74
CA SER A 56 15.47 -15.74 -3.57
C SER A 56 14.77 -15.99 -2.23
N THR A 57 13.44 -16.01 -2.17
CA THR A 57 12.63 -16.28 -0.97
C THR A 57 11.74 -17.51 -1.18
N LYS A 58 11.16 -18.07 -0.10
CA LYS A 58 10.38 -19.31 -0.17
C LYS A 58 8.96 -19.23 0.40
N ARG A 59 8.70 -18.34 1.35
CA ARG A 59 7.44 -18.29 2.10
C ARG A 59 6.75 -16.94 2.08
N ILE A 60 7.55 -15.86 2.16
CA ILE A 60 7.00 -14.49 2.21
C ILE A 60 6.18 -14.17 0.96
N LYS A 61 4.99 -13.62 1.14
CA LYS A 61 4.14 -13.18 0.03
C LYS A 61 4.73 -11.94 -0.61
N LEU A 62 4.56 -11.82 -1.90
CA LEU A 62 5.14 -10.77 -2.73
C LEU A 62 4.02 -9.83 -3.21
N GLY A 63 4.00 -8.61 -2.71
CA GLY A 63 2.95 -7.63 -3.01
C GLY A 63 3.44 -6.47 -3.86
N THR A 64 2.62 -6.01 -4.79
CA THR A 64 2.81 -4.70 -5.41
C THR A 64 2.07 -3.64 -4.58
N GLY A 65 2.75 -2.58 -4.18
CA GLY A 65 2.22 -1.57 -3.24
C GLY A 65 2.22 -0.13 -3.76
N ILE A 66 1.61 0.14 -4.91
CA ILE A 66 0.73 -0.57 -5.84
C ILE A 66 1.20 -0.36 -7.29
N LEU A 67 0.65 -1.14 -8.23
CA LEU A 67 0.80 -0.85 -9.66
C LEU A 67 -0.28 0.14 -10.11
N PRO A 68 0.09 1.28 -10.70
CA PRO A 68 -0.87 2.17 -11.34
C PRO A 68 -1.46 1.52 -12.60
N ILE A 69 -2.79 1.47 -12.69
CA ILE A 69 -3.49 0.84 -13.84
C ILE A 69 -3.21 1.52 -15.18
N TYR A 70 -2.72 2.75 -15.16
CA TYR A 70 -2.44 3.53 -16.38
C TYR A 70 -1.06 3.25 -16.99
N TYR A 71 -0.18 2.52 -16.29
CA TYR A 71 1.16 2.21 -16.80
C TYR A 71 1.21 0.93 -17.65
N ARG A 72 0.27 0.04 -17.43
CA ARG A 72 0.18 -1.24 -18.15
C ARG A 72 -1.26 -1.54 -18.56
N SER A 73 -1.48 -2.15 -19.72
CA SER A 73 -2.81 -2.64 -20.06
C SER A 73 -3.22 -3.78 -19.11
N PRO A 74 -4.52 -4.03 -18.90
CA PRO A 74 -4.98 -5.14 -18.06
C PRO A 74 -4.50 -6.50 -18.57
N ALA A 75 -4.34 -6.66 -19.89
CA ALA A 75 -3.82 -7.89 -20.50
C ALA A 75 -2.33 -8.10 -20.18
N LEU A 76 -1.49 -7.08 -20.37
CA LEU A 76 -0.07 -7.14 -20.01
C LEU A 76 0.10 -7.41 -18.51
N ASN A 77 -0.71 -6.74 -17.69
CA ASN A 77 -0.63 -6.91 -16.24
C ASN A 77 -1.06 -8.33 -15.80
N ALA A 78 -2.12 -8.89 -16.40
CA ALA A 78 -2.53 -10.28 -16.13
C ALA A 78 -1.44 -11.28 -16.55
N MET A 79 -0.82 -11.10 -17.72
CA MET A 79 0.29 -11.91 -18.19
C MET A 79 1.47 -11.87 -17.21
N THR A 80 1.90 -10.66 -16.83
CA THR A 80 3.02 -10.49 -15.90
C THR A 80 2.69 -11.06 -14.50
N ALA A 81 1.47 -10.82 -14.00
CA ALA A 81 1.04 -11.33 -12.70
C ALA A 81 0.99 -12.86 -12.68
N ALA A 82 0.45 -13.51 -13.73
CA ALA A 82 0.41 -14.96 -13.81
C ALA A 82 1.82 -15.57 -13.86
N THR A 83 2.73 -14.95 -14.63
CA THR A 83 4.14 -15.40 -14.73
C THR A 83 4.88 -15.25 -13.40
N LEU A 84 4.70 -14.12 -12.72
CA LEU A 84 5.33 -13.88 -11.41
C LEU A 84 4.73 -14.79 -10.33
N ASP A 85 3.43 -15.06 -10.40
CA ASP A 85 2.78 -15.97 -9.47
C ASP A 85 3.31 -17.41 -9.62
N GLU A 86 3.48 -17.89 -10.85
CA GLU A 86 4.11 -19.16 -11.16
C GLU A 86 5.56 -19.21 -10.64
N LEU A 87 6.37 -18.19 -10.97
CA LEU A 87 7.77 -18.10 -10.53
C LEU A 87 7.91 -18.12 -9.01
N SER A 88 6.96 -17.50 -8.30
CA SER A 88 6.95 -17.43 -6.84
C SER A 88 6.33 -18.65 -6.15
N GLY A 89 5.76 -19.60 -6.89
CA GLY A 89 5.02 -20.74 -6.32
C GLY A 89 3.71 -20.32 -5.65
N GLY A 90 2.98 -19.38 -6.25
CA GLY A 90 1.66 -18.95 -5.78
C GLY A 90 1.67 -17.93 -4.63
N ARG A 91 2.71 -17.09 -4.52
CA ARG A 91 2.86 -16.12 -3.41
C ARG A 91 2.54 -14.67 -3.78
N LEU A 92 2.14 -14.38 -5.02
CA LEU A 92 1.84 -13.03 -5.47
C LEU A 92 0.56 -12.49 -4.84
N ILE A 93 0.57 -11.22 -4.43
CA ILE A 93 -0.59 -10.37 -4.16
C ILE A 93 -0.51 -9.18 -5.12
N LEU A 94 -1.50 -9.04 -5.98
CA LEU A 94 -1.54 -7.98 -6.97
C LEU A 94 -2.22 -6.73 -6.39
N GLY A 95 -1.43 -5.78 -5.91
CA GLY A 95 -1.93 -4.48 -5.47
C GLY A 95 -2.08 -3.53 -6.65
N LEU A 96 -3.27 -3.00 -6.85
CA LEU A 96 -3.63 -2.09 -7.94
C LEU A 96 -4.11 -0.74 -7.39
N GLY A 97 -3.97 0.32 -8.18
CA GLY A 97 -4.50 1.63 -7.84
C GLY A 97 -4.50 2.60 -9.01
N SER A 98 -5.06 3.78 -8.79
CA SER A 98 -5.10 4.83 -9.81
C SER A 98 -3.76 5.57 -10.02
N GLY A 99 -2.76 5.30 -9.18
CA GLY A 99 -1.50 6.04 -9.19
C GLY A 99 -1.61 7.46 -8.62
N ALA A 100 -0.46 8.10 -8.46
CA ALA A 100 -0.38 9.48 -7.97
C ALA A 100 -0.56 10.47 -9.13
N PRO A 101 -1.51 11.43 -9.04
CA PRO A 101 -1.82 12.35 -10.15
C PRO A 101 -0.60 13.07 -10.71
N ARG A 102 0.33 13.51 -9.84
CA ARG A 102 1.55 14.20 -10.25
C ARG A 102 2.42 13.38 -11.21
N PHE A 103 2.53 12.07 -10.98
CA PHE A 103 3.33 11.18 -11.81
C PHE A 103 2.64 10.84 -13.13
N LEU A 104 1.31 10.74 -13.12
CA LEU A 104 0.51 10.55 -14.33
C LEU A 104 0.60 11.79 -15.23
N THR A 105 0.37 12.99 -14.67
CA THR A 105 0.46 14.25 -15.39
C THR A 105 1.84 14.47 -15.98
N ALA A 106 2.91 14.17 -15.24
CA ALA A 106 4.29 14.29 -15.73
C ALA A 106 4.59 13.40 -16.95
N GLN A 107 3.82 12.34 -17.15
CA GLN A 107 3.91 11.44 -18.32
C GLN A 107 2.87 11.74 -19.40
N GLY A 108 2.11 12.84 -19.28
CA GLY A 108 1.01 13.15 -20.20
C GLY A 108 -0.21 12.23 -20.09
N ILE A 109 -0.29 11.44 -19.00
CA ILE A 109 -1.39 10.50 -18.79
C ILE A 109 -2.57 11.22 -18.12
N THR A 110 -3.72 11.19 -18.78
CA THR A 110 -4.96 11.71 -18.23
C THR A 110 -5.72 10.61 -17.49
N SER A 111 -6.01 10.81 -16.20
CA SER A 111 -6.71 9.85 -15.35
C SER A 111 -8.11 10.34 -14.99
N ASN A 112 -9.06 10.15 -15.90
CA ASN A 112 -10.46 10.51 -15.68
C ASN A 112 -11.26 9.30 -15.19
N LYS A 113 -12.30 9.56 -14.36
CA LYS A 113 -13.24 8.53 -13.90
C LYS A 113 -12.56 7.26 -13.35
N GLN A 114 -11.61 7.46 -12.47
CA GLN A 114 -10.73 6.41 -11.93
C GLN A 114 -11.48 5.19 -11.39
N LEU A 115 -12.67 5.38 -10.80
CA LEU A 115 -13.48 4.28 -10.27
C LEU A 115 -13.94 3.32 -11.39
N ASP A 116 -14.45 3.89 -12.50
CA ASP A 116 -14.92 3.09 -13.62
C ASP A 116 -13.75 2.39 -14.31
N ALA A 117 -12.63 3.10 -14.52
CA ALA A 117 -11.43 2.53 -15.12
C ALA A 117 -10.86 1.37 -14.28
N LEU A 118 -10.82 1.51 -12.94
CA LEU A 118 -10.38 0.44 -12.05
C LEU A 118 -11.34 -0.77 -12.08
N ARG A 119 -12.65 -0.55 -12.14
CA ARG A 119 -13.63 -1.62 -12.23
C ARG A 119 -13.42 -2.45 -13.49
N GLU A 120 -13.33 -1.81 -14.66
CA GLU A 120 -13.07 -2.50 -15.93
C GLU A 120 -11.72 -3.25 -15.88
N TYR A 121 -10.69 -2.57 -15.38
CA TYR A 121 -9.34 -3.14 -15.30
C TYR A 121 -9.29 -4.41 -14.43
N ILE A 122 -9.89 -4.36 -13.23
CA ILE A 122 -9.93 -5.50 -12.31
C ILE A 122 -10.75 -6.66 -12.92
N GLU A 123 -11.89 -6.35 -13.53
CA GLU A 123 -12.73 -7.37 -14.18
C GLU A 123 -11.97 -8.09 -15.28
N ILE A 124 -11.37 -7.35 -16.22
CA ILE A 124 -10.59 -7.92 -17.32
C ILE A 124 -9.42 -8.75 -16.78
N THR A 125 -8.66 -8.19 -15.82
CA THR A 125 -7.52 -8.87 -15.21
C THR A 125 -7.95 -10.20 -14.57
N ARG A 126 -9.06 -10.22 -13.82
CA ARG A 126 -9.57 -11.46 -13.19
C ARG A 126 -9.99 -12.49 -14.21
N ARG A 127 -10.67 -12.09 -15.29
CA ARG A 127 -11.10 -13.01 -16.35
C ARG A 127 -9.90 -13.66 -17.04
N LEU A 128 -8.87 -12.87 -17.39
CA LEU A 128 -7.64 -13.38 -17.98
C LEU A 128 -6.88 -14.33 -17.03
N LEU A 129 -6.80 -14.01 -15.74
CA LEU A 129 -6.15 -14.84 -14.73
C LEU A 129 -6.88 -16.18 -14.50
N ARG A 130 -8.19 -16.26 -14.76
CA ARG A 130 -8.93 -17.54 -14.77
C ARG A 130 -8.70 -18.36 -16.03
N GLY A 131 -8.02 -17.80 -17.04
CA GLY A 131 -7.79 -18.46 -18.32
C GLY A 131 -8.91 -18.26 -19.36
N ASP A 132 -9.83 -17.30 -19.11
CA ASP A 132 -10.90 -16.98 -20.04
C ASP A 132 -10.34 -16.35 -21.32
N SER A 133 -11.01 -16.57 -22.47
CA SER A 133 -10.87 -15.69 -23.63
C SER A 133 -11.74 -14.46 -23.42
N VAL A 134 -11.13 -13.28 -23.42
CA VAL A 134 -11.79 -12.04 -23.04
C VAL A 134 -12.08 -11.19 -24.26
N ARG A 135 -13.37 -11.05 -24.58
CA ARG A 135 -13.91 -9.96 -25.39
C ARG A 135 -14.51 -8.93 -24.42
N TYR A 136 -14.14 -7.67 -24.56
CA TYR A 136 -14.58 -6.59 -23.68
C TYR A 136 -14.76 -5.30 -24.49
N GLU A 137 -15.92 -4.70 -24.37
CA GLU A 137 -16.26 -3.41 -24.95
C GLU A 137 -16.60 -2.45 -23.82
N GLY A 138 -15.59 -1.80 -23.27
CA GLY A 138 -15.70 -0.86 -22.16
C GLY A 138 -15.47 0.58 -22.60
N ARG A 139 -15.57 1.45 -21.63
CA ARG A 139 -15.27 2.87 -21.84
C ARG A 139 -13.76 3.14 -21.93
N PHE A 140 -12.97 2.38 -21.17
CA PHE A 140 -11.52 2.56 -20.99
C PHE A 140 -10.71 1.47 -21.67
N HIS A 141 -11.29 0.30 -21.84
CA HIS A 141 -10.62 -0.85 -22.41
C HIS A 141 -11.51 -1.57 -23.43
N ASN A 142 -10.90 -1.83 -24.60
CA ASN A 142 -11.52 -2.65 -25.64
C ASN A 142 -10.58 -3.80 -25.98
N LEU A 143 -11.06 -5.04 -25.83
CA LEU A 143 -10.31 -6.25 -26.10
C LEU A 143 -11.10 -7.16 -27.05
N THR A 144 -10.40 -7.77 -28.00
CA THR A 144 -10.98 -8.72 -28.94
C THR A 144 -10.30 -10.07 -28.78
N ASP A 145 -11.00 -11.00 -28.09
CA ASP A 145 -10.60 -12.41 -27.92
C ASP A 145 -9.18 -12.60 -27.34
N VAL A 146 -8.81 -11.76 -26.37
CA VAL A 146 -7.51 -11.84 -25.69
C VAL A 146 -7.54 -12.98 -24.68
N LYS A 147 -6.53 -13.85 -24.74
CA LYS A 147 -6.36 -14.99 -23.83
C LYS A 147 -4.88 -15.20 -23.52
N LEU A 148 -4.57 -15.65 -22.31
CA LEU A 148 -3.24 -16.16 -21.99
C LEU A 148 -3.02 -17.50 -22.70
N SER A 149 -1.88 -17.69 -23.36
CA SER A 149 -1.53 -18.93 -24.07
C SER A 149 -1.09 -20.05 -23.11
N PHE A 150 -0.96 -19.75 -21.84
CA PHE A 150 -0.63 -20.71 -20.78
C PHE A 150 -1.69 -20.66 -19.67
N LYS A 151 -1.78 -21.70 -18.87
CA LYS A 151 -2.70 -21.78 -17.74
C LYS A 151 -2.02 -21.15 -16.52
N PRO A 152 -2.61 -20.10 -15.87
CA PRO A 152 -2.11 -19.59 -14.59
C PRO A 152 -2.07 -20.69 -13.53
N GLN A 153 -1.07 -20.65 -12.64
CA GLN A 153 -0.89 -21.66 -11.58
C GLN A 153 -2.06 -21.67 -10.58
N ARG A 154 -2.64 -20.50 -10.32
CA ARG A 154 -3.83 -20.34 -9.47
C ARG A 154 -4.97 -19.70 -10.26
N ASP A 155 -6.17 -20.20 -10.07
CA ASP A 155 -7.38 -19.61 -10.67
C ASP A 155 -7.72 -18.24 -10.07
N LYS A 156 -7.15 -17.94 -8.90
CA LYS A 156 -7.36 -16.67 -8.17
C LYS A 156 -6.06 -16.16 -7.55
N ILE A 157 -5.44 -15.17 -8.19
CA ILE A 157 -4.41 -14.33 -7.58
C ILE A 157 -5.13 -13.23 -6.78
N PRO A 158 -4.83 -13.04 -5.47
CA PRO A 158 -5.47 -11.98 -4.69
C PRO A 158 -5.19 -10.60 -5.27
N ILE A 159 -6.24 -9.80 -5.46
CA ILE A 159 -6.14 -8.40 -5.90
C ILE A 159 -6.47 -7.50 -4.72
N TYR A 160 -5.53 -6.61 -4.35
CA TYR A 160 -5.76 -5.57 -3.35
C TYR A 160 -5.89 -4.22 -4.04
N LEU A 161 -6.87 -3.41 -3.62
CA LEU A 161 -7.09 -2.10 -4.20
C LEU A 161 -6.59 -1.00 -3.27
N ALA A 162 -5.75 -0.11 -3.78
CA ALA A 162 -5.36 1.08 -3.02
C ALA A 162 -6.55 2.02 -2.89
N ALA A 163 -6.98 2.28 -1.67
CA ALA A 163 -8.15 3.10 -1.39
C ALA A 163 -7.96 3.96 -0.13
N ARG A 164 -8.52 5.17 -0.18
CA ARG A 164 -8.50 6.12 0.96
C ARG A 164 -9.81 6.87 1.13
N ARG A 165 -10.55 7.11 0.03
CA ARG A 165 -11.80 7.86 0.02
C ARG A 165 -12.98 6.90 -0.06
N GLU A 166 -14.11 7.33 0.45
CA GLU A 166 -15.36 6.58 0.56
C GLU A 166 -15.64 5.68 -0.66
N ARG A 167 -15.86 6.28 -1.82
CA ARG A 167 -16.22 5.54 -3.04
C ARG A 167 -15.15 4.55 -3.50
N MET A 168 -13.87 4.84 -3.26
CA MET A 168 -12.78 3.93 -3.59
C MET A 168 -12.70 2.76 -2.60
N LEU A 169 -12.97 3.02 -1.31
CA LEU A 169 -13.07 1.98 -0.28
C LEU A 169 -14.26 1.05 -0.55
N GLN A 170 -15.41 1.61 -0.95
CA GLN A 170 -16.57 0.83 -1.39
C GLN A 170 -16.22 -0.01 -2.62
N LEU A 171 -15.56 0.56 -3.62
CA LEU A 171 -15.10 -0.19 -4.81
C LEU A 171 -14.16 -1.34 -4.42
N ALA A 172 -13.24 -1.13 -3.48
CA ALA A 172 -12.39 -2.20 -2.96
C ALA A 172 -13.23 -3.35 -2.39
N GLY A 173 -14.23 -3.03 -1.54
CA GLY A 173 -15.17 -4.02 -1.02
C GLY A 173 -15.97 -4.75 -2.10
N GLU A 174 -16.38 -4.04 -3.16
CA GLU A 174 -17.15 -4.62 -4.25
C GLU A 174 -16.31 -5.59 -5.12
N THR A 175 -15.03 -5.27 -5.39
CA THR A 175 -14.28 -5.90 -6.48
C THR A 175 -12.98 -6.59 -6.08
N ALA A 176 -12.36 -6.20 -4.97
CA ALA A 176 -11.04 -6.67 -4.56
C ALA A 176 -11.11 -7.77 -3.48
N ASP A 177 -9.98 -8.41 -3.20
CA ASP A 177 -9.82 -9.40 -2.11
C ASP A 177 -9.23 -8.77 -0.85
N GLY A 178 -8.79 -7.53 -0.98
CA GLY A 178 -8.32 -6.72 0.13
C GLY A 178 -8.20 -5.25 -0.25
N VAL A 179 -8.00 -4.42 0.75
CA VAL A 179 -7.68 -3.01 0.60
C VAL A 179 -6.24 -2.76 1.04
N PHE A 180 -5.54 -1.88 0.32
CA PHE A 180 -4.25 -1.35 0.70
C PHE A 180 -4.40 0.15 1.00
N VAL A 181 -4.54 0.50 2.28
CA VAL A 181 -4.51 1.90 2.70
C VAL A 181 -3.05 2.36 2.75
N SER A 182 -2.73 3.46 2.07
CA SER A 182 -1.37 3.99 2.06
C SER A 182 -0.97 4.57 3.43
N ASP A 183 0.33 4.77 3.63
CA ASP A 183 0.89 5.46 4.80
C ASP A 183 0.28 6.87 5.02
N GLY A 184 0.27 7.30 6.28
CA GLY A 184 -0.32 8.56 6.72
C GLY A 184 -1.73 8.47 7.31
N PHE A 185 -2.26 7.27 7.54
CA PHE A 185 -3.62 7.05 8.05
C PHE A 185 -3.61 6.07 9.24
N CYS A 186 -3.09 6.54 10.40
CA CYS A 186 -2.91 5.69 11.59
C CYS A 186 -3.95 5.92 12.69
N THR A 187 -4.90 6.87 12.52
CA THR A 187 -5.90 7.15 13.55
C THR A 187 -6.98 6.07 13.59
N GLU A 188 -7.43 5.74 14.79
CA GLU A 188 -8.52 4.80 15.00
C GLU A 188 -9.82 5.25 14.30
N SER A 189 -10.12 6.56 14.36
CA SER A 189 -11.30 7.14 13.70
C SER A 189 -11.30 6.90 12.19
N TYR A 190 -10.17 7.16 11.53
CA TYR A 190 -10.04 6.91 10.09
C TYR A 190 -10.16 5.41 9.76
N ILE A 191 -9.46 4.55 10.49
CA ILE A 191 -9.48 3.10 10.21
C ILE A 191 -10.88 2.52 10.38
N ARG A 192 -11.61 2.89 11.43
CA ARG A 192 -13.00 2.47 11.63
C ARG A 192 -13.89 2.94 10.49
N TRP A 193 -13.82 4.23 10.14
CA TRP A 193 -14.56 4.79 9.02
C TRP A 193 -14.22 4.09 7.69
N ALA A 194 -12.96 3.83 7.41
CA ALA A 194 -12.53 3.15 6.19
C ALA A 194 -13.06 1.70 6.12
N ARG A 195 -13.07 0.99 7.25
CA ARG A 195 -13.64 -0.37 7.34
C ARG A 195 -15.14 -0.40 7.11
N GLU A 196 -15.87 0.59 7.61
CA GLU A 196 -17.32 0.70 7.36
C GLU A 196 -17.59 0.86 5.87
N ASN A 197 -16.86 1.76 5.20
CA ASN A 197 -17.00 1.95 3.75
C ASN A 197 -16.65 0.68 2.94
N VAL A 198 -15.60 -0.05 3.33
CA VAL A 198 -15.31 -1.36 2.71
C VAL A 198 -16.45 -2.35 2.93
N ARG A 199 -17.01 -2.40 4.15
CA ARG A 199 -18.15 -3.28 4.48
C ARG A 199 -19.37 -2.97 3.61
N ASP A 200 -19.66 -1.70 3.39
CA ASP A 200 -20.76 -1.28 2.52
C ASP A 200 -20.55 -1.76 1.08
N GLY A 201 -19.33 -1.66 0.56
CA GLY A 201 -19.00 -2.20 -0.75
C GLY A 201 -19.14 -3.72 -0.84
N VAL A 202 -18.67 -4.45 0.17
CA VAL A 202 -18.78 -5.92 0.28
C VAL A 202 -20.26 -6.33 0.31
N LYS A 203 -21.07 -5.64 1.13
CA LYS A 203 -22.52 -5.87 1.24
C LYS A 203 -23.25 -5.59 -0.08
N LYS A 204 -22.93 -4.48 -0.74
CA LYS A 204 -23.52 -4.11 -2.02
C LYS A 204 -23.25 -5.16 -3.12
N ALA A 205 -22.09 -5.80 -3.07
CA ALA A 205 -21.72 -6.87 -4.01
C ALA A 205 -22.19 -8.27 -3.57
N GLY A 206 -22.93 -8.40 -2.47
CA GLY A 206 -23.38 -9.70 -1.94
C GLY A 206 -22.26 -10.63 -1.48
N ARG A 207 -21.09 -10.06 -1.10
CA ARG A 207 -19.89 -10.80 -0.71
C ARG A 207 -19.77 -10.95 0.81
N SER A 208 -18.82 -11.77 1.26
CA SER A 208 -18.45 -11.91 2.68
C SER A 208 -17.16 -11.18 3.00
N LEU A 209 -17.09 -10.60 4.21
CA LEU A 209 -15.86 -10.02 4.76
C LEU A 209 -14.85 -11.06 5.25
N GLN A 210 -15.24 -12.34 5.37
CA GLN A 210 -14.38 -13.37 5.94
C GLN A 210 -13.07 -13.57 5.16
N ASP A 211 -13.14 -13.36 3.83
CA ASP A 211 -12.02 -13.53 2.91
C ASP A 211 -11.45 -12.19 2.44
N PHE A 212 -11.76 -11.08 3.13
CA PHE A 212 -11.30 -9.76 2.79
C PHE A 212 -10.21 -9.30 3.77
N ASP A 213 -9.04 -8.91 3.25
CA ASP A 213 -7.94 -8.40 4.05
C ASP A 213 -7.97 -6.87 4.14
N PHE A 214 -7.95 -6.32 5.35
CA PHE A 214 -7.76 -4.89 5.57
C PHE A 214 -6.29 -4.59 5.90
N SER A 215 -5.51 -4.20 4.90
CA SER A 215 -4.12 -3.81 5.07
C SER A 215 -3.94 -2.30 5.07
N CYS A 216 -3.02 -1.82 5.90
CA CYS A 216 -2.69 -0.41 6.00
C CYS A 216 -1.19 -0.24 6.16
N ALA A 217 -0.60 0.56 5.26
CA ALA A 217 0.79 0.95 5.40
C ALA A 217 0.96 1.96 6.54
N VAL A 218 2.05 1.85 7.29
CA VAL A 218 2.34 2.72 8.43
C VAL A 218 3.81 3.10 8.49
N LEU A 219 4.09 4.39 8.63
CA LEU A 219 5.43 4.88 8.92
C LEU A 219 5.82 4.41 10.33
N LEU A 220 6.96 3.76 10.47
CA LEU A 220 7.45 3.26 11.76
C LEU A 220 8.84 3.81 12.04
N SER A 221 8.98 4.61 13.10
CA SER A 221 10.26 5.12 13.57
C SER A 221 10.51 4.68 15.01
N VAL A 222 11.60 3.94 15.22
CA VAL A 222 12.01 3.45 16.53
C VAL A 222 13.34 4.06 16.92
N ALA A 223 13.45 4.62 18.13
CA ALA A 223 14.67 5.21 18.66
C ALA A 223 14.83 4.92 20.16
N VAL A 224 15.95 5.35 20.74
CA VAL A 224 16.24 5.20 22.16
C VAL A 224 15.28 6.01 23.03
N ASN A 225 14.82 7.16 22.52
CA ASN A 225 13.86 8.01 23.18
C ASN A 225 12.77 8.50 22.20
N HIS A 226 11.66 8.93 22.76
CA HIS A 226 10.47 9.37 22.06
C HIS A 226 10.72 10.53 21.09
N ASP A 227 11.42 11.57 21.57
CA ASP A 227 11.61 12.79 20.78
C ASP A 227 12.50 12.56 19.56
N GLU A 228 13.54 11.76 19.70
CA GLU A 228 14.38 11.34 18.58
C GLU A 228 13.59 10.60 17.51
N ALA A 229 12.74 9.66 17.90
CA ALA A 229 11.90 8.91 16.98
C ALA A 229 10.90 9.84 16.26
N LYS A 230 10.33 10.81 16.98
CA LYS A 230 9.41 11.82 16.47
C LYS A 230 10.08 12.73 15.44
N GLU A 231 11.23 13.29 15.77
CA GLU A 231 11.97 14.16 14.84
C GLU A 231 12.38 13.39 13.56
N ARG A 232 12.77 12.16 13.71
CA ARG A 232 13.20 11.29 12.60
C ARG A 232 12.07 10.98 11.62
N VAL A 233 10.83 10.85 12.07
CA VAL A 233 9.69 10.51 11.20
C VAL A 233 9.11 11.72 10.46
N LYS A 234 9.30 12.94 10.96
CA LYS A 234 8.72 14.19 10.39
C LYS A 234 8.95 14.36 8.88
N PRO A 235 10.16 14.18 8.31
CA PRO A 235 10.36 14.32 6.87
C PRO A 235 9.51 13.34 6.04
N ALA A 236 9.32 12.11 6.54
CA ALA A 236 8.47 11.13 5.87
C ALA A 236 6.98 11.54 5.92
N VAL A 237 6.50 12.05 7.07
CA VAL A 237 5.15 12.60 7.22
C VAL A 237 4.95 13.80 6.28
N LEU A 238 5.92 14.71 6.18
CA LEU A 238 5.88 15.85 5.26
C LEU A 238 5.84 15.42 3.78
N THR A 239 6.53 14.35 3.42
CA THR A 239 6.45 13.76 2.08
C THR A 239 5.01 13.31 1.77
N VAL A 240 4.33 12.66 2.73
CA VAL A 240 2.92 12.26 2.58
C VAL A 240 2.02 13.49 2.51
N LEU A 241 2.23 14.48 3.40
CA LEU A 241 1.48 15.73 3.43
C LEU A 241 1.58 16.50 2.11
N SER A 242 2.77 16.55 1.50
CA SER A 242 3.01 17.27 0.25
C SER A 242 2.20 16.72 -0.95
N ARG A 243 1.71 15.50 -0.84
CA ARG A 243 0.89 14.85 -1.87
C ARG A 243 -0.58 15.29 -1.86
N GLY A 244 -1.00 16.09 -0.86
CA GLY A 244 -2.38 16.57 -0.70
C GLY A 244 -3.42 15.49 -0.40
N TYR A 245 -2.98 14.29 -0.03
CA TYR A 245 -3.88 13.17 0.23
C TYR A 245 -4.63 13.28 1.55
N LEU A 246 -4.05 13.98 2.51
CA LEU A 246 -4.55 14.08 3.88
C LEU A 246 -5.62 15.15 4.06
N ASP A 247 -5.67 16.14 3.16
CA ASP A 247 -6.53 17.32 3.30
C ASP A 247 -8.00 17.00 3.63
N PRO A 248 -8.66 16.02 2.95
CA PRO A 248 -10.05 15.68 3.25
C PRO A 248 -10.27 15.01 4.61
N PHE A 249 -9.20 14.66 5.32
CA PHE A 249 -9.24 13.87 6.56
C PHE A 249 -8.67 14.60 7.77
N LEU A 250 -8.17 15.83 7.60
CA LEU A 250 -7.52 16.60 8.65
C LEU A 250 -8.42 16.80 9.87
N GLU A 251 -9.73 17.01 9.65
CA GLU A 251 -10.70 17.16 10.73
C GLU A 251 -10.80 15.92 11.63
N MET A 252 -10.56 14.71 11.09
CA MET A 252 -10.50 13.48 11.89
C MET A 252 -9.32 13.46 12.87
N TRP A 253 -8.34 14.34 12.66
CA TRP A 253 -7.18 14.52 13.54
C TRP A 253 -7.25 15.82 14.33
N GLY A 254 -8.40 16.52 14.29
CA GLY A 254 -8.59 17.82 14.94
C GLY A 254 -7.81 18.96 14.27
N LEU A 255 -7.47 18.83 13.00
CA LEU A 255 -6.70 19.79 12.23
C LEU A 255 -7.52 20.43 11.11
N ARG A 256 -7.17 21.64 10.74
CA ARG A 256 -7.66 22.35 9.55
C ARG A 256 -6.51 22.54 8.56
N VAL A 257 -6.83 22.86 7.31
CA VAL A 257 -5.84 23.16 6.28
C VAL A 257 -4.92 24.31 6.69
N SER A 258 -5.43 25.32 7.41
CA SER A 258 -4.63 26.43 7.96
C SER A 258 -3.51 25.96 8.88
N ASP A 259 -3.75 24.90 9.65
CA ASP A 259 -2.80 24.43 10.68
C ASP A 259 -1.58 23.72 10.07
N ILE A 260 -1.72 23.19 8.85
CA ILE A 260 -0.64 22.51 8.11
C ILE A 260 -0.02 23.37 7.00
N THR A 261 -0.60 24.53 6.71
CA THR A 261 -0.15 25.42 5.62
C THR A 261 1.29 25.90 5.81
N PRO A 262 1.73 26.34 7.03
CA PRO A 262 3.12 26.77 7.24
C PRO A 262 4.14 25.65 6.92
N ALA A 263 3.90 24.44 7.41
CA ALA A 263 4.76 23.28 7.14
C ALA A 263 4.84 22.96 5.64
N ARG A 264 3.68 22.98 4.95
CA ARG A 264 3.59 22.73 3.51
C ARG A 264 4.31 23.77 2.68
N GLN A 265 4.20 25.05 3.02
CA GLN A 265 4.90 26.15 2.36
C GLN A 265 6.42 26.07 2.57
N ALA A 266 6.87 25.79 3.78
CA ALA A 266 8.29 25.58 4.06
C ALA A 266 8.86 24.41 3.27
N TRP A 267 8.13 23.29 3.21
CA TRP A 267 8.49 22.10 2.43
C TRP A 267 8.62 22.40 0.93
N SER A 268 7.63 23.11 0.35
CA SER A 268 7.64 23.46 -1.08
C SER A 268 8.79 24.38 -1.48
N ARG A 269 9.35 25.13 -0.53
CA ARG A 269 10.53 25.99 -0.70
C ARG A 269 11.86 25.27 -0.41
N GLY A 270 11.81 23.95 -0.12
CA GLY A 270 12.98 23.16 0.23
C GLY A 270 13.52 23.39 1.64
N ASN A 271 12.83 24.20 2.47
CA ASN A 271 13.26 24.46 3.86
C ASN A 271 12.73 23.36 4.78
N ILE A 272 13.42 22.20 4.76
CA ILE A 272 13.00 21.00 5.50
C ILE A 272 13.01 21.26 7.02
N SER A 273 14.00 21.99 7.54
CA SER A 273 14.10 22.27 8.97
C SER A 273 12.88 23.06 9.47
N LEU A 274 12.53 24.13 8.76
CA LEU A 274 11.34 24.93 9.10
C LEU A 274 10.06 24.09 8.93
N ALA A 275 9.96 23.31 7.85
CA ALA A 275 8.81 22.45 7.63
C ALA A 275 8.60 21.46 8.78
N CYS A 276 9.66 20.82 9.27
CA CYS A 276 9.61 19.93 10.44
C CYS A 276 9.19 20.68 11.72
N LYS A 277 9.66 21.91 11.91
CA LYS A 277 9.29 22.74 13.07
C LYS A 277 7.81 23.13 13.06
N GLU A 278 7.28 23.48 11.89
CA GLU A 278 5.89 23.91 11.69
C GLU A 278 4.89 22.73 11.58
N THR A 279 5.36 21.48 11.65
CA THR A 279 4.48 20.30 11.55
C THR A 279 3.75 20.09 12.89
N PRO A 280 2.41 20.14 12.91
CA PRO A 280 1.63 19.90 14.13
C PRO A 280 1.80 18.46 14.64
N ASP A 281 1.89 18.30 15.96
CA ASP A 281 2.01 16.98 16.60
C ASP A 281 0.86 16.05 16.23
N ALA A 282 -0.37 16.55 16.19
CA ALA A 282 -1.54 15.77 15.79
C ALA A 282 -1.41 15.18 14.39
N LEU A 283 -0.73 15.86 13.45
CA LEU A 283 -0.46 15.32 12.13
C LEU A 283 0.54 14.16 12.19
N ILE A 284 1.58 14.27 13.02
CA ILE A 284 2.60 13.23 13.19
C ILE A 284 1.95 12.00 13.83
N ASP A 285 1.17 12.20 14.91
CA ASP A 285 0.45 11.16 15.63
C ASP A 285 -0.57 10.42 14.77
N GLY A 286 -1.25 11.16 13.89
CA GLY A 286 -2.22 10.60 12.94
C GLY A 286 -1.59 9.86 11.77
N SER A 287 -0.30 10.09 11.50
CA SER A 287 0.36 9.60 10.29
C SER A 287 1.39 8.51 10.53
N ALA A 288 1.88 8.32 11.78
CA ALA A 288 3.01 7.43 12.06
C ALA A 288 2.91 6.74 13.42
N ILE A 289 3.56 5.59 13.52
CA ILE A 289 3.92 4.96 14.79
C ILE A 289 5.39 5.29 15.05
N TYR A 290 5.69 5.90 16.18
CA TYR A 290 7.05 6.29 16.56
C TYR A 290 7.23 6.28 18.08
N GLY A 291 8.48 6.17 18.54
CA GLY A 291 8.85 6.18 19.95
C GLY A 291 9.93 5.16 20.27
N THR A 292 10.04 4.82 21.55
CA THR A 292 10.82 3.67 22.04
C THR A 292 10.20 2.35 21.56
N PRO A 293 10.93 1.22 21.62
CA PRO A 293 10.36 -0.08 21.25
C PRO A 293 9.04 -0.40 21.97
N ASP A 294 8.95 -0.13 23.27
CA ASP A 294 7.74 -0.40 24.06
C ASP A 294 6.56 0.49 23.67
N GLU A 295 6.80 1.78 23.45
CA GLU A 295 5.78 2.72 22.96
C GLU A 295 5.26 2.29 21.59
N CYS A 296 6.16 1.93 20.67
CA CYS A 296 5.79 1.47 19.33
C CYS A 296 4.97 0.18 19.37
N LYS A 297 5.32 -0.76 20.24
CA LYS A 297 4.57 -2.01 20.46
C LYS A 297 3.14 -1.73 20.94
N VAL A 298 2.98 -0.83 21.91
CA VAL A 298 1.66 -0.43 22.41
C VAL A 298 0.84 0.27 21.31
N ARG A 299 1.45 1.19 20.55
CA ARG A 299 0.78 1.88 19.43
C ARG A 299 0.40 0.90 18.30
N MET A 300 1.25 -0.06 17.99
CA MET A 300 0.95 -1.12 17.01
C MET A 300 -0.24 -1.98 17.46
N ALA A 301 -0.29 -2.35 18.73
CA ALA A 301 -1.43 -3.10 19.29
C ALA A 301 -2.74 -2.31 19.17
N LYS A 302 -2.75 -1.00 19.46
CA LYS A 302 -3.91 -0.12 19.26
C LYS A 302 -4.29 -0.03 17.78
N PHE A 303 -3.32 0.10 16.89
CA PHE A 303 -3.53 0.15 15.44
C PHE A 303 -4.18 -1.14 14.92
N ARG A 304 -3.75 -2.31 15.40
CA ARG A 304 -4.42 -3.59 15.12
C ARG A 304 -5.84 -3.64 15.68
N ALA A 305 -6.03 -3.20 16.92
CA ALA A 305 -7.33 -3.19 17.60
C ALA A 305 -8.36 -2.28 16.89
N SER A 306 -7.90 -1.24 16.17
CA SER A 306 -8.79 -0.41 15.34
C SER A 306 -9.34 -1.14 14.11
N GLY A 307 -8.77 -2.32 13.79
CA GLY A 307 -9.27 -3.21 12.74
C GLY A 307 -8.30 -3.43 11.58
N VAL A 308 -7.03 -3.08 11.72
CA VAL A 308 -6.01 -3.40 10.71
C VAL A 308 -5.54 -4.84 10.88
N GLU A 309 -5.88 -5.69 9.91
CA GLU A 309 -5.55 -7.12 9.92
C GLU A 309 -4.10 -7.38 9.46
N LEU A 310 -3.61 -6.53 8.56
CA LEU A 310 -2.25 -6.58 8.05
C LEU A 310 -1.61 -5.17 8.11
N PRO A 311 -0.98 -4.78 9.23
CA PRO A 311 -0.07 -3.66 9.24
C PRO A 311 1.09 -3.90 8.28
N VAL A 312 1.36 -2.95 7.37
CA VAL A 312 2.47 -3.01 6.43
C VAL A 312 3.45 -1.90 6.79
N ILE A 313 4.49 -2.23 7.54
CA ILE A 313 5.40 -1.22 8.07
C ILE A 313 6.33 -0.66 7.00
N ARG A 314 6.48 0.66 6.98
CA ARG A 314 7.52 1.39 6.29
C ARG A 314 8.52 1.90 7.32
N PRO A 315 9.65 1.21 7.52
CA PRO A 315 10.62 1.60 8.53
C PRO A 315 11.32 2.91 8.16
N ILE A 316 11.50 3.79 9.15
CA ILE A 316 12.14 5.10 9.02
C ILE A 316 13.28 5.19 10.02
N GLY A 317 14.50 5.35 9.55
CA GLY A 317 15.66 5.54 10.43
C GLY A 317 16.97 5.03 9.81
N PRO A 318 18.09 5.19 10.50
CA PRO A 318 19.40 4.82 9.98
C PRO A 318 19.64 3.29 9.99
N ASN A 319 18.96 2.56 10.89
CA ASN A 319 19.11 1.11 11.01
C ASN A 319 17.79 0.39 10.77
N LEU A 320 17.41 0.29 9.50
CA LEU A 320 16.15 -0.36 9.10
C LEU A 320 16.11 -1.84 9.49
N LYS A 321 17.25 -2.52 9.46
CA LYS A 321 17.33 -3.96 9.85
C LYS A 321 16.86 -4.16 11.27
N SER A 322 17.34 -3.36 12.21
CA SER A 322 16.93 -3.42 13.60
C SER A 322 15.42 -3.15 13.79
N ILE A 323 14.86 -2.19 13.04
CA ILE A 323 13.43 -1.90 13.10
C ILE A 323 12.62 -3.09 12.58
N VAL A 324 13.04 -3.73 11.48
CA VAL A 324 12.39 -4.92 10.93
C VAL A 324 12.44 -6.08 11.92
N GLU A 325 13.57 -6.32 12.57
CA GLU A 325 13.74 -7.38 13.57
C GLU A 325 12.85 -7.16 14.80
N LEU A 326 12.80 -5.93 15.32
CA LEU A 326 11.97 -5.56 16.47
C LEU A 326 10.48 -5.73 16.18
N ALA A 327 10.03 -5.18 15.05
CA ALA A 327 8.61 -5.15 14.71
C ALA A 327 8.03 -6.53 14.36
N ALA A 328 8.84 -7.51 14.03
CA ALA A 328 8.42 -8.88 13.73
C ALA A 328 7.67 -9.55 14.89
N ASN A 329 7.88 -9.07 16.11
CA ASN A 329 7.30 -9.63 17.33
C ASN A 329 6.16 -8.77 17.93
N TRP A 330 5.59 -7.83 17.17
CA TRP A 330 4.56 -6.88 17.65
C TRP A 330 3.15 -7.18 17.16
#